data_4e25205ca400ea8b7fceebf76832982d
#
_entry.id   4e25205ca400ea8b7fceebf76832982d
#
_cell.length_a   1.000
_cell.length_b   1.000
_cell.length_c   1.000
_cell.angle_alpha   90.00
_cell.angle_beta   90.00
_cell.angle_gamma   90.00
#
_symmetry.space_group_name_H-M   'P 1'
#
loop_
_entity.id
_entity.type
_entity.pdbx_description
1 polymer ?
#
loop_
_entity_poly.entity_id
_entity_poly.type
_entity_poly.pdbx_seq_one_letter_code
_entity_poly.pdbx_strand_id
1 'polypeptide(L)'
;MRNQAAYSHRLPMPPRIVVPPPTHGTETPSLSISGRPNEQIDMGFLRELDLAGIVTQNTLLDWTYERRRHAQMILPWLYLGPMVAAKDKNFLANEGITMALAIRARDHSMTGAIRASREVCAEVATVDVPAFHDLIGKFPEANRLISSHLVRMRQHSLETTGQPSSGKVMVFCESGNEKSAAVVAAYLMDTLDDLDHVKAMQLCQAQRFCVNFDDTVKNILCAYWDLVQARRSVATSSEVPQMNILLAPNAASAQLSTASRQKRRMEDMRNDDDDMDMDIGDGGDASDALRFTGRDVTPFQSRDDA
;
A
#
# COMPACT_ATOMS: atom_id res chain seq x y z
N MET A 1 -24.87 5.70 -47.85
CA MET A 1 -24.02 5.02 -46.88
C MET A 1 -24.02 5.84 -45.59
N ARG A 2 -24.69 5.39 -44.55
CA ARG A 2 -24.77 6.10 -43.25
C ARG A 2 -23.54 5.72 -42.44
N ASN A 3 -22.66 6.68 -42.16
CA ASN A 3 -21.60 6.50 -41.19
C ASN A 3 -22.21 6.26 -39.79
N GLN A 4 -22.16 5.04 -39.31
CA GLN A 4 -22.40 4.76 -37.90
C GLN A 4 -21.20 5.31 -37.13
N ALA A 5 -21.39 6.40 -36.42
CA ALA A 5 -20.45 6.87 -35.42
C ALA A 5 -20.35 5.81 -34.33
N ALA A 6 -19.18 5.18 -34.21
CA ALA A 6 -18.90 4.24 -33.14
C ALA A 6 -18.96 5.02 -31.81
N TYR A 7 -19.95 4.76 -30.99
CA TYR A 7 -20.02 5.22 -29.60
C TYR A 7 -18.86 4.58 -28.82
N SER A 8 -17.78 5.30 -28.64
CA SER A 8 -16.77 4.90 -27.68
C SER A 8 -17.27 5.22 -26.27
N HIS A 9 -17.71 4.22 -25.54
CA HIS A 9 -17.92 4.34 -24.10
C HIS A 9 -16.57 4.67 -23.46
N ARG A 10 -16.32 5.94 -23.16
CA ARG A 10 -15.21 6.33 -22.29
C ARG A 10 -15.63 5.97 -20.86
N LEU A 11 -14.99 4.94 -20.32
CA LEU A 11 -15.09 4.69 -18.88
C LEU A 11 -14.65 5.98 -18.16
N PRO A 12 -15.40 6.42 -17.14
CA PRO A 12 -14.97 7.57 -16.34
C PRO A 12 -13.60 7.28 -15.77
N MET A 13 -12.63 8.13 -16.07
CA MET A 13 -11.30 8.03 -15.48
C MET A 13 -11.42 8.33 -13.97
N PRO A 14 -10.73 7.56 -13.12
CA PRO A 14 -10.69 7.87 -11.70
C PRO A 14 -10.15 9.29 -11.50
N PRO A 15 -10.59 10.02 -10.46
CA PRO A 15 -10.09 11.34 -10.17
C PRO A 15 -8.57 11.30 -9.98
N ARG A 16 -7.88 12.30 -10.54
CA ARG A 16 -6.43 12.38 -10.46
C ARG A 16 -5.99 12.63 -9.02
N ILE A 17 -5.11 11.77 -8.50
CA ILE A 17 -4.52 11.94 -7.18
C ILE A 17 -3.46 13.07 -7.28
N VAL A 18 -3.70 14.15 -6.55
CA VAL A 18 -2.75 15.27 -6.44
C VAL A 18 -1.89 15.03 -5.20
N VAL A 19 -0.59 14.92 -5.41
CA VAL A 19 0.40 14.87 -4.33
C VAL A 19 1.05 16.25 -4.27
N PRO A 20 0.72 17.09 -3.27
CA PRO A 20 1.38 18.37 -3.11
C PRO A 20 2.88 18.18 -2.89
N PRO A 21 3.73 19.05 -3.44
CA PRO A 21 5.16 18.97 -3.16
C PRO A 21 5.41 19.16 -1.66
N PRO A 22 6.42 18.50 -1.09
CA PRO A 22 6.81 18.75 0.29
C PRO A 22 7.25 20.22 0.41
N THR A 23 6.59 21.00 1.28
CA THR A 23 6.86 22.42 1.46
C THR A 23 7.60 22.65 2.77
N HIS A 24 8.53 23.64 2.77
CA HIS A 24 9.13 24.13 3.99
C HIS A 24 8.05 24.79 4.86
N GLY A 25 7.64 24.20 5.93
CA GLY A 25 6.64 24.78 6.84
C GLY A 25 5.34 24.01 6.96
N THR A 26 5.15 22.93 6.21
CA THR A 26 4.16 21.93 6.58
C THR A 26 4.63 21.27 7.87
N GLU A 27 3.76 21.16 8.84
CA GLU A 27 4.02 20.36 10.05
C GLU A 27 4.56 19.01 9.61
N THR A 28 5.79 18.71 10.00
CA THR A 28 6.39 17.41 9.74
C THR A 28 5.49 16.37 10.39
N PRO A 29 4.99 15.38 9.66
CA PRO A 29 4.15 14.36 10.27
C PRO A 29 4.94 13.73 11.42
N SER A 30 4.34 13.67 12.61
CA SER A 30 4.92 12.90 13.70
C SER A 30 4.94 11.45 13.25
N LEU A 31 6.14 10.94 12.95
CA LEU A 31 6.29 9.55 12.52
C LEU A 31 6.28 8.68 13.77
N SER A 32 5.27 7.85 13.92
CA SER A 32 5.19 6.82 14.95
C SER A 32 5.10 5.44 14.31
N ILE A 33 5.81 4.48 14.90
CA ILE A 33 5.78 3.11 14.38
C ILE A 33 4.53 2.42 14.87
N SER A 34 3.85 1.73 13.95
CA SER A 34 2.63 1.02 14.23
C SER A 34 2.78 0.09 15.45
N GLY A 35 1.91 0.31 16.41
CA GLY A 35 1.84 -0.49 17.63
C GLY A 35 1.27 -1.88 17.43
N ARG A 36 0.81 -2.16 16.25
CA ARG A 36 0.10 -3.41 15.95
C ARG A 36 1.08 -4.48 15.57
N PRO A 37 0.99 -5.67 16.15
CA PRO A 37 1.73 -6.80 15.63
C PRO A 37 1.27 -6.98 14.17
N ASN A 38 2.18 -6.76 13.24
CA ASN A 38 1.98 -7.36 11.93
C ASN A 38 1.94 -8.86 12.20
N GLU A 39 0.88 -9.54 11.81
CA GLU A 39 0.46 -10.89 12.25
C GLU A 39 1.58 -11.96 12.31
N GLN A 40 2.78 -11.66 11.80
CA GLN A 40 3.89 -12.60 11.68
C GLN A 40 5.24 -12.08 12.20
N ILE A 41 5.45 -10.77 12.35
CA ILE A 41 6.78 -10.21 12.66
C ILE A 41 6.64 -9.05 13.65
N ASP A 42 7.21 -9.21 14.85
CA ASP A 42 7.24 -8.14 15.84
C ASP A 42 8.33 -7.10 15.52
N MET A 43 7.89 -5.91 15.13
CA MET A 43 8.73 -4.75 14.83
C MET A 43 8.71 -3.71 15.96
N GLY A 44 8.18 -4.06 17.14
CA GLY A 44 8.02 -3.14 18.27
C GLY A 44 9.30 -2.46 18.71
N PHE A 45 10.45 -3.08 18.48
CA PHE A 45 11.77 -2.50 18.79
C PHE A 45 12.10 -1.22 17.99
N LEU A 46 11.48 -1.03 16.84
CA LEU A 46 11.70 0.20 16.05
C LEU A 46 11.10 1.44 16.73
N ARG A 47 10.18 1.25 17.70
CA ARG A 47 9.62 2.37 18.49
C ARG A 47 10.65 3.04 19.40
N GLU A 48 11.74 2.34 19.70
CA GLU A 48 12.86 2.88 20.48
C GLU A 48 13.68 3.90 19.67
N LEU A 49 13.49 3.93 18.33
CA LEU A 49 14.20 4.84 17.44
C LEU A 49 13.49 6.19 17.39
N ASP A 50 14.26 7.26 17.63
CA ASP A 50 13.76 8.62 17.48
C ASP A 50 13.61 8.94 15.98
N LEU A 51 12.37 9.10 15.55
CA LEU A 51 12.01 9.53 14.20
C LEU A 51 11.75 11.04 14.10
N ALA A 52 11.84 11.77 15.24
CA ALA A 52 11.73 13.23 15.24
C ALA A 52 12.90 13.84 14.47
N GLY A 53 12.61 14.74 13.56
CA GLY A 53 13.63 15.41 12.78
C GLY A 53 14.13 14.72 11.52
N ILE A 54 13.72 13.47 11.23
CA ILE A 54 14.06 12.82 9.96
C ILE A 54 13.59 13.63 8.76
N VAL A 55 12.40 14.21 8.85
CA VAL A 55 11.82 15.07 7.81
C VAL A 55 12.32 16.50 7.85
N THR A 56 12.89 16.95 8.98
CA THR A 56 13.43 18.33 9.14
C THR A 56 14.75 18.53 8.42
N GLN A 57 15.51 17.47 8.15
CA GLN A 57 16.65 17.53 7.27
C GLN A 57 16.16 17.65 5.81
N ASN A 58 15.75 18.86 5.46
CA ASN A 58 15.16 19.12 4.16
C ASN A 58 16.21 19.03 3.06
N THR A 59 16.35 17.86 2.50
CA THR A 59 17.28 17.56 1.40
C THR A 59 16.92 18.30 0.10
N LEU A 60 15.77 18.97 0.03
CA LEU A 60 15.32 19.71 -1.14
C LEU A 60 16.24 20.90 -1.47
N LEU A 61 16.75 21.59 -0.43
CA LEU A 61 17.67 22.74 -0.62
C LEU A 61 19.04 22.31 -1.13
N ASP A 62 19.49 21.12 -0.72
CA ASP A 62 20.81 20.60 -1.08
C ASP A 62 20.75 19.62 -2.26
N TRP A 63 19.60 19.56 -2.96
CA TRP A 63 19.46 18.64 -4.06
C TRP A 63 20.25 19.10 -5.29
N THR A 64 21.17 18.26 -5.73
CA THR A 64 21.89 18.39 -7.00
C THR A 64 21.55 17.22 -7.93
N TYR A 65 21.72 17.39 -9.22
CA TYR A 65 21.37 16.37 -10.21
C TYR A 65 22.18 15.07 -10.03
N GLU A 66 23.41 15.17 -9.53
CA GLU A 66 24.31 14.05 -9.25
C GLU A 66 23.76 13.16 -8.16
N ARG A 67 23.04 13.71 -7.18
CA ARG A 67 22.45 12.95 -6.06
C ARG A 67 21.46 11.88 -6.50
N ARG A 68 20.92 11.97 -7.71
CA ARG A 68 20.08 10.90 -8.28
C ARG A 68 20.81 9.56 -8.43
N ARG A 69 22.14 9.58 -8.54
CA ARG A 69 22.98 8.39 -8.65
C ARG A 69 23.29 7.75 -7.31
N HIS A 70 23.05 8.45 -6.22
CA HIS A 70 23.26 7.97 -4.85
C HIS A 70 21.96 7.44 -4.27
N ALA A 71 22.06 6.57 -3.28
CA ALA A 71 20.92 6.21 -2.45
C ALA A 71 20.74 7.25 -1.35
N GLN A 72 19.50 7.47 -0.94
CA GLN A 72 19.14 8.35 0.15
C GLN A 72 18.50 7.55 1.28
N MET A 73 18.77 7.96 2.50
CA MET A 73 18.12 7.46 3.69
C MET A 73 16.67 7.97 3.73
N ILE A 74 15.73 7.07 3.79
CA ILE A 74 14.30 7.39 3.98
C ILE A 74 13.95 7.30 5.47
N LEU A 75 14.39 6.23 6.11
CA LEU A 75 14.34 6.00 7.56
C LEU A 75 15.73 5.52 8.01
N PRO A 76 16.08 5.57 9.30
CA PRO A 76 17.41 5.17 9.79
C PRO A 76 17.84 3.76 9.36
N TRP A 77 16.88 2.88 9.10
CA TRP A 77 17.11 1.50 8.66
C TRP A 77 16.75 1.25 7.20
N LEU A 78 16.27 2.27 6.45
CA LEU A 78 15.73 2.10 5.10
C LEU A 78 16.30 3.13 4.13
N TYR A 79 16.95 2.66 3.10
CA TYR A 79 17.53 3.44 2.02
C TYR A 79 16.81 3.16 0.69
N LEU A 80 16.69 4.20 -0.12
CA LEU A 80 16.13 4.14 -1.48
C LEU A 80 17.15 4.65 -2.49
N GLY A 81 17.42 3.86 -3.53
CA GLY A 81 18.38 4.28 -4.54
C GLY A 81 18.32 3.53 -5.87
N PRO A 82 19.16 3.93 -6.82
CA PRO A 82 19.32 3.27 -8.10
C PRO A 82 20.27 2.07 -8.01
N MET A 83 20.25 1.22 -9.04
CA MET A 83 21.17 0.09 -9.14
C MET A 83 22.64 0.51 -9.17
N VAL A 84 22.97 1.75 -9.54
CA VAL A 84 24.34 2.27 -9.53
C VAL A 84 24.86 2.36 -8.10
N ALA A 85 24.04 2.83 -7.16
CA ALA A 85 24.39 2.88 -5.75
C ALA A 85 24.55 1.47 -5.15
N ALA A 86 23.76 0.48 -5.60
CA ALA A 86 23.88 -0.91 -5.17
C ALA A 86 25.16 -1.60 -5.70
N LYS A 87 25.84 -1.02 -6.70
CA LYS A 87 27.16 -1.48 -7.17
C LYS A 87 28.32 -0.90 -6.39
N ASP A 88 28.09 0.18 -5.67
CA ASP A 88 29.12 0.86 -4.88
C ASP A 88 29.32 0.15 -3.53
N LYS A 89 30.32 -0.73 -3.52
CA LYS A 89 30.66 -1.53 -2.33
C LYS A 89 31.11 -0.65 -1.16
N ASN A 90 31.80 0.45 -1.46
CA ASN A 90 32.26 1.36 -0.42
C ASN A 90 31.09 2.08 0.25
N PHE A 91 30.11 2.53 -0.55
CA PHE A 91 28.88 3.10 -0.03
C PHE A 91 28.14 2.09 0.85
N LEU A 92 27.91 0.87 0.36
CA LEU A 92 27.19 -0.16 1.11
C LEU A 92 27.87 -0.48 2.46
N ALA A 93 29.21 -0.58 2.46
CA ALA A 93 29.99 -0.86 3.67
C ALA A 93 29.98 0.34 4.65
N ASN A 94 30.22 1.54 4.16
CA ASN A 94 30.30 2.76 4.98
C ASN A 94 28.95 3.09 5.64
N GLU A 95 27.85 2.93 4.91
CA GLU A 95 26.51 3.12 5.45
C GLU A 95 26.04 1.95 6.33
N GLY A 96 26.74 0.83 6.30
CA GLY A 96 26.39 -0.38 7.04
C GLY A 96 25.12 -1.05 6.49
N ILE A 97 24.94 -1.05 5.17
CA ILE A 97 23.81 -1.74 4.52
C ILE A 97 23.98 -3.24 4.66
N THR A 98 23.09 -3.88 5.38
CA THR A 98 23.11 -5.32 5.64
C THR A 98 22.26 -6.13 4.67
N MET A 99 21.29 -5.49 4.02
CA MET A 99 20.43 -6.11 2.99
C MET A 99 20.30 -5.21 1.78
N ALA A 100 20.42 -5.79 0.60
CA ALA A 100 20.08 -5.16 -0.67
C ALA A 100 18.87 -5.86 -1.30
N LEU A 101 17.75 -5.12 -1.46
CA LEU A 101 16.51 -5.60 -2.05
C LEU A 101 16.31 -5.01 -3.45
N ALA A 102 16.44 -5.86 -4.46
CA ALA A 102 16.28 -5.47 -5.87
C ALA A 102 14.83 -5.65 -6.34
N ILE A 103 14.21 -4.57 -6.85
CA ILE A 103 12.90 -4.63 -7.49
C ILE A 103 13.11 -4.65 -9.00
N ARG A 104 12.93 -5.83 -9.62
CA ARG A 104 13.33 -6.09 -11.01
C ARG A 104 12.13 -6.17 -11.94
N ALA A 105 12.34 -5.75 -13.18
CA ALA A 105 11.35 -5.98 -14.24
C ALA A 105 11.46 -7.38 -14.86
N ARG A 106 12.65 -8.00 -14.82
CA ARG A 106 12.95 -9.31 -15.41
C ARG A 106 14.00 -10.04 -14.59
N ASP A 107 13.96 -11.36 -14.56
CA ASP A 107 14.88 -12.24 -13.82
C ASP A 107 16.35 -11.92 -14.00
N HIS A 108 16.77 -11.51 -15.20
CA HIS A 108 18.16 -11.28 -15.51
C HIS A 108 18.57 -9.80 -15.44
N SER A 109 17.65 -8.90 -15.08
CA SER A 109 17.99 -7.50 -14.93
C SER A 109 18.80 -7.27 -13.65
N MET A 110 19.64 -6.24 -13.66
CA MET A 110 20.45 -5.79 -12.51
C MET A 110 21.45 -6.81 -11.94
N THR A 111 21.80 -7.87 -12.68
CA THR A 111 22.70 -8.95 -12.22
C THR A 111 24.02 -8.42 -11.67
N GLY A 112 24.62 -7.40 -12.30
CA GLY A 112 25.87 -6.79 -11.84
C GLY A 112 25.74 -6.08 -10.49
N ALA A 113 24.60 -5.42 -10.22
CA ALA A 113 24.35 -4.79 -8.93
C ALA A 113 24.12 -5.83 -7.83
N ILE A 114 23.30 -6.84 -8.13
CA ILE A 114 23.03 -7.97 -7.23
C ILE A 114 24.31 -8.69 -6.84
N ARG A 115 25.21 -8.95 -7.81
CA ARG A 115 26.49 -9.59 -7.53
C ARG A 115 27.39 -8.73 -6.65
N ALA A 116 27.48 -7.42 -6.94
CA ALA A 116 28.30 -6.51 -6.15
C ALA A 116 27.78 -6.40 -4.71
N SER A 117 26.45 -6.30 -4.53
CA SER A 117 25.84 -6.25 -3.20
C SER A 117 26.11 -7.53 -2.39
N ARG A 118 26.13 -8.72 -3.02
CA ARG A 118 26.41 -10.00 -2.34
C ARG A 118 27.81 -10.08 -1.72
N GLU A 119 28.72 -9.27 -2.19
CA GLU A 119 30.09 -9.25 -1.65
C GLU A 119 30.21 -8.44 -0.35
N VAL A 120 29.20 -7.62 -0.04
CA VAL A 120 29.21 -6.69 1.11
C VAL A 120 28.05 -6.94 2.07
N CYS A 121 26.85 -7.11 1.53
CA CYS A 121 25.65 -7.26 2.34
C CYS A 121 25.49 -8.70 2.85
N ALA A 122 25.00 -8.85 4.08
CA ALA A 122 24.68 -10.15 4.66
C ALA A 122 23.57 -10.88 3.89
N GLU A 123 22.66 -10.12 3.27
CA GLU A 123 21.54 -10.67 2.50
C GLU A 123 21.30 -9.86 1.22
N VAL A 124 20.96 -10.56 0.14
CA VAL A 124 20.49 -9.94 -1.10
C VAL A 124 19.26 -10.67 -1.59
N ALA A 125 18.14 -9.95 -1.65
CA ALA A 125 16.88 -10.48 -2.13
C ALA A 125 16.41 -9.77 -3.40
N THR A 126 15.49 -10.42 -4.12
CA THR A 126 14.90 -9.90 -5.35
C THR A 126 13.39 -10.07 -5.34
N VAL A 127 12.68 -9.06 -5.81
CA VAL A 127 11.25 -9.13 -6.08
C VAL A 127 11.02 -8.79 -7.54
N ASP A 128 10.40 -9.70 -8.26
CA ASP A 128 10.15 -9.56 -9.68
C ASP A 128 8.80 -8.90 -9.93
N VAL A 129 8.83 -7.77 -10.61
CA VAL A 129 7.68 -6.93 -10.95
C VAL A 129 7.72 -6.63 -12.45
N PRO A 130 7.24 -7.55 -13.31
CA PRO A 130 7.25 -7.37 -14.75
C PRO A 130 6.52 -6.11 -15.20
N ALA A 131 5.34 -5.86 -14.64
CA ALA A 131 4.54 -4.68 -14.94
C ALA A 131 4.18 -3.91 -13.67
N PHE A 132 3.81 -2.62 -13.81
CA PHE A 132 3.47 -1.79 -12.64
C PHE A 132 2.26 -2.31 -11.87
N HIS A 133 1.26 -2.86 -12.54
CA HIS A 133 0.07 -3.42 -11.88
C HIS A 133 0.38 -4.63 -10.99
N ASP A 134 1.50 -5.32 -11.21
CA ASP A 134 1.93 -6.44 -10.36
C ASP A 134 2.43 -5.96 -8.98
N LEU A 135 2.78 -4.68 -8.84
CA LEU A 135 3.33 -4.10 -7.61
C LEU A 135 2.42 -4.37 -6.40
N ILE A 136 1.11 -4.18 -6.55
CA ILE A 136 0.17 -4.30 -5.43
C ILE A 136 0.21 -5.70 -4.79
N GLY A 137 0.35 -6.74 -5.60
CA GLY A 137 0.50 -8.12 -5.11
C GLY A 137 1.87 -8.42 -4.54
N LYS A 138 2.89 -7.58 -4.83
CA LYS A 138 4.27 -7.76 -4.40
C LYS A 138 4.66 -6.94 -3.18
N PHE A 139 3.89 -5.92 -2.82
CA PHE A 139 4.15 -5.12 -1.62
C PHE A 139 4.23 -5.95 -0.34
N PRO A 140 3.30 -6.89 -0.04
CA PRO A 140 3.40 -7.71 1.17
C PRO A 140 4.65 -8.59 1.20
N GLU A 141 5.08 -9.12 0.04
CA GLU A 141 6.31 -9.90 -0.07
C GLU A 141 7.54 -9.06 0.26
N ALA A 142 7.66 -7.87 -0.35
CA ALA A 142 8.77 -6.96 -0.11
C ALA A 142 8.81 -6.47 1.35
N ASN A 143 7.65 -6.10 1.91
CA ASN A 143 7.54 -5.63 3.29
C ASN A 143 7.96 -6.72 4.28
N ARG A 144 7.55 -7.98 4.04
CA ARG A 144 7.95 -9.12 4.85
C ARG A 144 9.47 -9.38 4.78
N LEU A 145 10.08 -9.29 3.58
CA LEU A 145 11.52 -9.44 3.42
C LEU A 145 12.29 -8.40 4.23
N ILE A 146 11.89 -7.12 4.15
CA ILE A 146 12.50 -6.04 4.91
C ILE A 146 12.37 -6.30 6.41
N SER A 147 11.16 -6.52 6.90
CA SER A 147 10.88 -6.70 8.31
C SER A 147 11.57 -7.93 8.90
N SER A 148 11.53 -9.06 8.20
CA SER A 148 12.20 -10.31 8.62
C SER A 148 13.71 -10.13 8.72
N HIS A 149 14.31 -9.39 7.77
CA HIS A 149 15.74 -9.11 7.82
C HIS A 149 16.12 -8.28 9.04
N LEU A 150 15.39 -7.20 9.31
CA LEU A 150 15.65 -6.32 10.45
C LEU A 150 15.57 -7.06 11.79
N VAL A 151 14.56 -7.93 11.96
CA VAL A 151 14.42 -8.76 13.17
C VAL A 151 15.58 -9.75 13.31
N ARG A 152 15.94 -10.45 12.23
CA ARG A 152 17.09 -11.39 12.25
C ARG A 152 18.39 -10.69 12.59
N MET A 153 18.64 -9.52 12.01
CA MET A 153 19.88 -8.77 12.29
C MET A 153 19.93 -8.27 13.73
N ARG A 154 18.79 -7.81 14.30
CA ARG A 154 18.71 -7.44 15.70
C ARG A 154 19.00 -8.63 16.61
N GLN A 155 18.35 -9.77 16.34
CA GLN A 155 18.58 -10.97 17.13
C GLN A 155 20.04 -11.42 17.06
N HIS A 156 20.61 -11.49 15.87
CA HIS A 156 22.02 -11.85 15.68
C HIS A 156 22.96 -10.89 16.41
N SER A 157 22.69 -9.58 16.37
CA SER A 157 23.50 -8.59 17.08
C SER A 157 23.43 -8.78 18.61
N LEU A 158 22.25 -9.04 19.15
CA LEU A 158 22.08 -9.33 20.56
C LEU A 158 22.85 -10.59 20.99
N GLU A 159 22.83 -11.65 20.19
CA GLU A 159 23.50 -12.91 20.48
C GLU A 159 25.03 -12.76 20.38
N THR A 160 25.55 -11.94 19.46
CA THR A 160 26.99 -11.83 19.21
C THR A 160 27.68 -10.73 20.02
N THR A 161 27.03 -9.58 20.17
CA THR A 161 27.65 -8.39 20.80
C THR A 161 26.99 -7.99 22.12
N GLY A 162 25.82 -8.57 22.44
CA GLY A 162 24.97 -8.14 23.58
C GLY A 162 24.33 -6.76 23.41
N GLN A 163 24.57 -6.08 22.27
CA GLN A 163 24.02 -4.76 21.95
C GLN A 163 22.97 -4.87 20.86
N PRO A 164 21.77 -4.30 21.00
CA PRO A 164 20.77 -4.35 19.95
C PRO A 164 21.15 -3.41 18.80
N SER A 165 21.45 -3.99 17.63
CA SER A 165 21.65 -3.24 16.39
C SER A 165 20.72 -3.81 15.32
N SER A 166 19.80 -3.00 14.83
CA SER A 166 19.00 -3.38 13.68
C SER A 166 19.82 -3.21 12.40
N GLY A 167 19.65 -4.12 11.46
CA GLY A 167 20.26 -3.99 10.15
C GLY A 167 19.74 -2.78 9.38
N LYS A 168 20.37 -2.49 8.23
CA LYS A 168 19.92 -1.46 7.29
C LYS A 168 19.62 -2.10 5.94
N VAL A 169 18.51 -1.70 5.33
CA VAL A 169 18.04 -2.23 4.06
C VAL A 169 18.11 -1.16 2.99
N MET A 170 18.69 -1.46 1.84
CA MET A 170 18.65 -0.64 0.65
C MET A 170 17.69 -1.26 -0.37
N VAL A 171 16.58 -0.57 -0.68
CA VAL A 171 15.65 -0.95 -1.75
C VAL A 171 16.05 -0.21 -3.02
N PHE A 172 16.22 -0.95 -4.11
CA PHE A 172 16.65 -0.35 -5.36
C PHE A 172 15.96 -0.97 -6.59
N CYS A 173 15.84 -0.18 -7.64
CA CYS A 173 15.51 -0.62 -8.99
C CYS A 173 16.50 0.01 -9.96
N GLU A 174 16.27 -0.06 -11.25
CA GLU A 174 17.19 0.50 -12.26
C GLU A 174 17.48 1.99 -12.00
N SER A 175 16.44 2.82 -11.86
CA SER A 175 16.54 4.26 -11.63
C SER A 175 16.49 4.66 -10.16
N GLY A 176 15.88 3.84 -9.30
CA GLY A 176 15.59 4.20 -7.91
C GLY A 176 14.44 5.19 -7.74
N ASN A 177 13.63 5.44 -8.78
CA ASN A 177 12.65 6.53 -8.79
C ASN A 177 11.19 6.06 -8.90
N GLU A 178 10.95 4.84 -9.34
CA GLU A 178 9.60 4.35 -9.66
C GLU A 178 9.26 3.09 -8.83
N LYS A 179 9.59 1.89 -9.33
CA LYS A 179 9.20 0.62 -8.68
C LYS A 179 9.70 0.48 -7.26
N SER A 180 10.99 0.79 -7.02
CA SER A 180 11.56 0.75 -5.66
C SER A 180 10.97 1.84 -4.76
N ALA A 181 10.67 3.03 -5.31
CA ALA A 181 10.01 4.09 -4.57
C ALA A 181 8.58 3.69 -4.16
N ALA A 182 7.84 3.03 -5.06
CA ALA A 182 6.51 2.50 -4.74
C ALA A 182 6.56 1.44 -3.63
N VAL A 183 7.54 0.53 -3.66
CA VAL A 183 7.75 -0.47 -2.60
C VAL A 183 8.09 0.20 -1.27
N VAL A 184 8.95 1.22 -1.28
CA VAL A 184 9.28 1.98 -0.07
C VAL A 184 8.05 2.70 0.47
N ALA A 185 7.26 3.38 -0.38
CA ALA A 185 6.04 4.04 0.05
C ALA A 185 5.03 3.04 0.66
N ALA A 186 4.88 1.85 0.06
CA ALA A 186 4.03 0.79 0.60
C ALA A 186 4.53 0.28 1.96
N TYR A 187 5.84 0.11 2.13
CA TYR A 187 6.45 -0.25 3.41
C TYR A 187 6.19 0.81 4.50
N LEU A 188 6.32 2.09 4.14
CA LEU A 188 6.03 3.19 5.06
C LEU A 188 4.58 3.16 5.55
N MET A 189 3.62 2.93 4.65
CA MET A 189 2.20 2.81 5.00
C MET A 189 1.89 1.63 5.93
N ASP A 190 2.58 0.50 5.76
CA ASP A 190 2.40 -0.67 6.63
C ASP A 190 3.04 -0.47 8.02
N THR A 191 4.20 0.20 8.06
CA THR A 191 5.06 0.27 9.25
C THR A 191 4.75 1.46 10.14
N LEU A 192 4.33 2.59 9.56
CA LEU A 192 4.07 3.82 10.29
C LEU A 192 2.57 4.04 10.50
N ASP A 193 2.22 4.58 11.68
CA ASP A 193 0.85 5.00 11.97
C ASP A 193 0.55 6.34 11.27
N ASP A 194 -0.73 6.55 10.95
CA ASP A 194 -1.26 7.80 10.38
C ASP A 194 -0.59 8.29 9.09
N LEU A 195 0.12 7.39 8.41
CA LEU A 195 0.77 7.67 7.14
C LEU A 195 -0.01 7.07 5.97
N ASP A 196 -0.85 7.88 5.33
CA ASP A 196 -1.58 7.51 4.13
C ASP A 196 -0.67 7.49 2.89
N HIS A 197 -1.24 7.10 1.74
CA HIS A 197 -0.51 7.02 0.48
C HIS A 197 0.08 8.37 0.03
N VAL A 198 -0.60 9.50 0.30
CA VAL A 198 -0.12 10.84 -0.06
C VAL A 198 1.08 11.22 0.80
N LYS A 199 0.97 11.07 2.11
CA LYS A 199 2.06 11.35 3.06
C LYS A 199 3.28 10.44 2.82
N ALA A 200 3.06 9.15 2.51
CA ALA A 200 4.13 8.22 2.19
C ALA A 200 4.90 8.64 0.93
N MET A 201 4.18 9.06 -0.12
CA MET A 201 4.80 9.60 -1.34
C MET A 201 5.56 10.90 -1.07
N GLN A 202 4.98 11.81 -0.27
CA GLN A 202 5.64 13.06 0.13
C GLN A 202 6.92 12.81 0.93
N LEU A 203 6.91 11.85 1.85
CA LEU A 203 8.11 11.48 2.61
C LEU A 203 9.21 10.95 1.70
N CYS A 204 8.87 10.07 0.75
CA CYS A 204 9.82 9.60 -0.25
C CYS A 204 10.40 10.75 -1.09
N GLN A 205 9.56 11.70 -1.53
CA GLN A 205 9.98 12.86 -2.32
C GLN A 205 10.80 13.86 -1.50
N ALA A 206 10.49 14.05 -0.22
CA ALA A 206 11.27 14.92 0.67
C ALA A 206 12.70 14.42 0.84
N GLN A 207 12.91 13.12 0.97
CA GLN A 207 14.22 12.51 1.15
C GLN A 207 14.95 12.26 -0.17
N ARG A 208 14.20 11.94 -1.22
CA ARG A 208 14.73 11.68 -2.56
C ARG A 208 13.92 12.43 -3.62
N PHE A 209 14.32 13.65 -3.92
CA PHE A 209 13.56 14.56 -4.80
C PHE A 209 13.29 14.01 -6.22
N CYS A 210 14.16 13.15 -6.74
CA CYS A 210 14.01 12.58 -8.07
C CYS A 210 13.00 11.42 -8.17
N VAL A 211 12.31 11.08 -7.08
CA VAL A 211 11.24 10.06 -7.10
C VAL A 211 10.09 10.57 -7.98
N ASN A 212 9.63 9.69 -8.86
CA ASN A 212 8.51 9.97 -9.75
C ASN A 212 7.38 8.98 -9.52
N PHE A 213 6.25 9.49 -9.02
CA PHE A 213 5.01 8.74 -8.90
C PHE A 213 4.07 9.19 -10.02
N ASP A 214 3.99 8.43 -11.11
CA ASP A 214 3.01 8.65 -12.15
C ASP A 214 1.59 8.31 -11.65
N ASP A 215 0.57 8.61 -12.45
CA ASP A 215 -0.81 8.39 -12.04
C ASP A 215 -1.13 6.89 -11.85
N THR A 216 -0.43 6.00 -12.55
CA THR A 216 -0.56 4.54 -12.37
C THR A 216 -0.06 4.12 -10.98
N VAL A 217 1.14 4.54 -10.61
CA VAL A 217 1.73 4.21 -9.29
C VAL A 217 0.92 4.84 -8.16
N LYS A 218 0.44 6.08 -8.31
CA LYS A 218 -0.42 6.74 -7.32
C LYS A 218 -1.71 5.94 -7.06
N ASN A 219 -2.38 5.49 -8.12
CA ASN A 219 -3.60 4.69 -7.99
C ASN A 219 -3.34 3.33 -7.33
N ILE A 220 -2.21 2.68 -7.65
CA ILE A 220 -1.78 1.43 -7.02
C ILE A 220 -1.52 1.64 -5.52
N LEU A 221 -0.84 2.71 -5.13
CA LEU A 221 -0.58 3.04 -3.73
C LEU A 221 -1.85 3.42 -2.97
N CYS A 222 -2.78 4.13 -3.60
CA CYS A 222 -4.10 4.41 -3.03
C CYS A 222 -4.87 3.13 -2.76
N ALA A 223 -4.97 2.24 -3.75
CA ALA A 223 -5.64 0.94 -3.60
C ALA A 223 -4.96 0.06 -2.52
N TYR A 224 -3.63 0.10 -2.44
CA TYR A 224 -2.90 -0.61 -1.38
C TYR A 224 -3.19 -0.03 0.01
N TRP A 225 -3.30 1.28 0.13
CA TRP A 225 -3.70 1.94 1.38
C TRP A 225 -5.07 1.46 1.86
N ASP A 226 -6.06 1.34 0.96
CA ASP A 226 -7.37 0.79 1.31
C ASP A 226 -7.27 -0.63 1.86
N LEU A 227 -6.40 -1.47 1.29
CA LEU A 227 -6.12 -2.81 1.79
C LEU A 227 -5.45 -2.79 3.18
N VAL A 228 -4.51 -1.87 3.41
CA VAL A 228 -3.87 -1.69 4.72
C VAL A 228 -4.89 -1.29 5.77
N GLN A 229 -5.77 -0.34 5.47
CA GLN A 229 -6.84 0.09 6.37
C GLN A 229 -7.82 -1.04 6.68
N ALA A 230 -8.24 -1.79 5.66
CA ALA A 230 -9.14 -2.92 5.85
C ALA A 230 -8.53 -3.99 6.78
N ARG A 231 -7.25 -4.33 6.59
CA ARG A 231 -6.52 -5.24 7.49
C ARG A 231 -6.46 -4.71 8.93
N ARG A 232 -6.17 -3.42 9.10
CA ARG A 232 -6.13 -2.76 10.41
C ARG A 232 -7.48 -2.80 11.11
N SER A 233 -8.58 -2.58 10.39
CA SER A 233 -9.93 -2.61 10.94
C SER A 233 -10.33 -4.02 11.40
N VAL A 234 -9.98 -5.05 10.63
CA VAL A 234 -10.26 -6.46 11.00
C VAL A 234 -9.47 -6.87 12.24
N ALA A 235 -8.18 -6.51 12.31
CA ALA A 235 -7.34 -6.81 13.47
C ALA A 235 -7.91 -6.19 14.76
N THR A 236 -8.33 -4.93 14.71
CA THR A 236 -8.94 -4.25 15.88
C THR A 236 -10.27 -4.89 16.30
N SER A 237 -11.07 -5.39 15.35
CA SER A 237 -12.33 -6.06 15.64
C SER A 237 -12.15 -7.43 16.30
N SER A 238 -10.99 -8.08 16.08
CA SER A 238 -10.67 -9.39 16.66
C SER A 238 -10.19 -9.29 18.12
N GLU A 239 -9.78 -8.12 18.58
CA GLU A 239 -9.29 -7.86 19.95
C GLU A 239 -10.40 -7.49 20.94
N VAL A 240 -11.67 -7.43 20.51
CA VAL A 240 -12.78 -7.23 21.47
C VAL A 240 -12.85 -8.46 22.37
N PRO A 241 -12.57 -8.35 23.69
CA PRO A 241 -12.63 -9.48 24.58
C PRO A 241 -14.04 -10.06 24.53
N GLN A 242 -14.19 -11.37 24.33
CA GLN A 242 -15.41 -12.07 24.65
C GLN A 242 -15.66 -11.81 26.14
N MET A 243 -16.52 -10.85 26.43
CA MET A 243 -17.01 -10.63 27.77
C MET A 243 -17.70 -11.95 28.17
N ASN A 244 -17.03 -12.71 29.04
CA ASN A 244 -17.62 -13.87 29.73
C ASN A 244 -18.93 -13.40 30.35
N ILE A 245 -20.03 -13.68 29.66
CA ILE A 245 -21.37 -13.62 30.26
C ILE A 245 -21.38 -14.79 31.28
N LEU A 246 -21.00 -14.47 32.50
CA LEU A 246 -21.32 -15.32 33.66
C LEU A 246 -22.83 -15.49 33.69
N LEU A 247 -23.29 -16.68 33.35
CA LEU A 247 -24.65 -17.11 33.49
C LEU A 247 -25.06 -16.96 34.95
N ALA A 248 -25.87 -15.94 35.25
CA ALA A 248 -26.73 -15.96 36.43
C ALA A 248 -28.04 -16.68 36.04
N PRO A 249 -28.49 -17.65 36.81
CA PRO A 249 -29.76 -18.32 36.53
C PRO A 249 -30.93 -17.54 37.13
N ASN A 250 -32.01 -17.45 36.33
CA ASN A 250 -33.40 -17.05 36.65
C ASN A 250 -33.81 -15.60 36.33
N ALA A 251 -34.62 -15.41 35.31
CA ALA A 251 -36.06 -15.31 35.40
C ALA A 251 -36.70 -14.78 34.10
N ALA A 252 -37.74 -15.45 33.64
CA ALA A 252 -38.89 -14.95 32.90
C ALA A 252 -38.72 -14.41 31.44
N SER A 253 -39.11 -15.29 30.53
CA SER A 253 -39.86 -15.05 29.27
C SER A 253 -40.05 -13.61 28.82
N ALA A 254 -39.36 -13.23 27.75
CA ALA A 254 -39.88 -12.30 26.75
C ALA A 254 -39.36 -12.76 25.36
N GLN A 255 -40.31 -13.18 24.51
CA GLN A 255 -40.08 -13.58 23.15
C GLN A 255 -39.69 -12.34 22.33
N LEU A 256 -38.44 -12.22 21.91
CA LEU A 256 -38.06 -11.36 20.78
C LEU A 256 -37.68 -12.28 19.61
N SER A 257 -38.51 -12.24 18.58
CA SER A 257 -38.26 -12.89 17.31
C SER A 257 -37.02 -12.29 16.63
N THR A 258 -35.90 -12.96 16.68
CA THR A 258 -34.75 -12.65 15.83
C THR A 258 -34.98 -13.28 14.45
N ALA A 259 -35.26 -12.45 13.48
CA ALA A 259 -35.27 -12.86 12.07
C ALA A 259 -33.85 -13.25 11.66
N SER A 260 -33.57 -14.53 11.65
CA SER A 260 -32.37 -15.13 11.10
C SER A 260 -32.35 -14.88 9.59
N ARG A 261 -31.39 -14.08 9.14
CA ARG A 261 -31.11 -13.86 7.72
C ARG A 261 -30.44 -15.12 7.16
N GLN A 262 -31.24 -16.01 6.54
CA GLN A 262 -30.75 -17.21 5.87
C GLN A 262 -29.78 -16.82 4.73
N LYS A 263 -28.52 -17.27 4.83
CA LYS A 263 -27.61 -17.29 3.71
C LYS A 263 -28.12 -18.28 2.67
N ARG A 264 -28.44 -17.80 1.48
CA ARG A 264 -28.79 -18.65 0.33
C ARG A 264 -27.60 -19.54 -0.01
N ARG A 265 -27.81 -20.86 0.06
CA ARG A 265 -26.84 -21.88 -0.36
C ARG A 265 -26.79 -21.92 -1.88
N MET A 266 -25.59 -22.05 -2.43
CA MET A 266 -25.30 -22.03 -3.87
C MET A 266 -25.77 -23.31 -4.61
N GLU A 267 -26.48 -24.21 -3.93
CA GLU A 267 -26.94 -25.49 -4.48
C GLU A 267 -28.37 -25.44 -5.04
N ASP A 268 -29.13 -24.34 -4.82
CA ASP A 268 -30.50 -24.20 -5.30
C ASP A 268 -30.61 -23.60 -6.72
N MET A 269 -29.51 -23.52 -7.46
CA MET A 269 -29.50 -22.99 -8.83
C MET A 269 -29.28 -24.08 -9.90
N ARG A 270 -29.77 -25.29 -9.67
CA ARG A 270 -29.85 -26.29 -10.74
C ARG A 270 -31.24 -26.92 -10.71
N ASN A 271 -32.07 -26.43 -11.59
CA ASN A 271 -33.20 -26.99 -12.31
C ASN A 271 -34.25 -25.91 -12.45
N ASP A 272 -34.31 -25.36 -13.63
CA ASP A 272 -35.53 -25.03 -14.37
C ASP A 272 -35.08 -24.48 -15.73
N ASP A 273 -34.76 -25.36 -16.63
CA ASP A 273 -35.02 -25.18 -18.04
C ASP A 273 -36.48 -25.54 -18.22
N ASP A 274 -37.31 -24.54 -18.55
CA ASP A 274 -38.34 -24.60 -19.59
C ASP A 274 -39.29 -23.41 -19.47
N ASP A 275 -39.69 -22.95 -20.67
CA ASP A 275 -40.78 -22.08 -21.00
C ASP A 275 -40.62 -20.56 -20.89
N MET A 276 -40.19 -20.05 -22.05
CA MET A 276 -40.47 -18.70 -22.51
C MET A 276 -41.98 -18.53 -22.71
N ASP A 277 -42.66 -17.77 -21.86
CA ASP A 277 -43.88 -17.11 -22.28
C ASP A 277 -43.78 -15.62 -21.88
N MET A 278 -43.75 -14.79 -22.93
CA MET A 278 -43.75 -13.31 -22.76
C MET A 278 -45.17 -12.88 -22.41
N ASP A 279 -45.45 -12.59 -21.17
CA ASP A 279 -46.61 -11.78 -20.83
C ASP A 279 -46.15 -10.39 -20.35
N ILE A 280 -46.41 -9.37 -21.18
CA ILE A 280 -46.18 -7.97 -20.90
C ILE A 280 -47.28 -7.51 -19.98
N GLY A 281 -47.11 -7.70 -18.67
CA GLY A 281 -47.94 -7.16 -17.62
C GLY A 281 -47.32 -5.90 -17.05
N ASP A 282 -47.82 -4.76 -17.44
CA ASP A 282 -47.59 -3.44 -16.83
C ASP A 282 -48.02 -3.48 -15.34
N GLY A 283 -47.05 -3.70 -14.46
CA GLY A 283 -47.21 -3.71 -13.00
C GLY A 283 -46.01 -3.09 -12.33
N GLY A 284 -45.76 -1.80 -12.58
CA GLY A 284 -44.74 -1.03 -11.87
C GLY A 284 -44.98 -1.08 -10.37
N ASP A 285 -44.02 -1.69 -9.62
CA ASP A 285 -44.03 -1.75 -8.17
C ASP A 285 -44.01 -0.30 -7.62
N ALA A 286 -44.99 0.03 -6.77
CA ALA A 286 -45.12 1.36 -6.16
C ALA A 286 -43.88 1.79 -5.37
N SER A 287 -42.99 0.84 -5.01
CA SER A 287 -41.70 1.13 -4.35
C SER A 287 -40.67 1.67 -5.32
N ASP A 288 -40.76 1.35 -6.61
CA ASP A 288 -39.81 1.84 -7.62
C ASP A 288 -40.10 3.29 -8.03
N ALA A 289 -41.38 3.71 -7.98
CA ALA A 289 -41.75 5.10 -8.22
C ALA A 289 -41.16 6.07 -7.19
N LEU A 290 -40.99 5.62 -5.94
CA LEU A 290 -40.37 6.42 -4.87
C LEU A 290 -38.87 6.63 -5.05
N ARG A 291 -38.19 5.75 -5.77
CA ARG A 291 -36.74 5.88 -6.08
C ARG A 291 -36.43 6.99 -7.07
N PHE A 292 -37.41 7.37 -7.87
CA PHE A 292 -37.23 8.36 -8.93
C PHE A 292 -37.88 9.71 -8.60
N THR A 293 -38.54 9.82 -7.45
CA THR A 293 -39.14 11.08 -7.01
C THR A 293 -38.06 12.14 -6.78
N GLY A 294 -38.08 13.21 -7.59
CA GLY A 294 -37.13 14.32 -7.51
C GLY A 294 -35.89 14.19 -8.38
N ARG A 295 -35.78 13.15 -9.23
CA ARG A 295 -34.75 13.09 -10.27
C ARG A 295 -35.30 13.60 -11.59
N ASP A 296 -34.54 14.45 -12.28
CA ASP A 296 -34.84 14.86 -13.64
C ASP A 296 -34.69 13.63 -14.56
N VAL A 297 -35.85 13.14 -15.05
CA VAL A 297 -35.95 11.90 -15.83
C VAL A 297 -35.76 12.14 -17.33
N THR A 298 -35.44 13.36 -17.75
CA THR A 298 -35.23 13.68 -19.16
C THR A 298 -33.73 14.05 -19.42
N PRO A 299 -32.85 13.07 -19.62
CA PRO A 299 -31.42 13.34 -19.84
C PRO A 299 -31.09 13.98 -21.20
N PHE A 300 -32.07 14.25 -22.06
CA PHE A 300 -31.82 14.71 -23.43
C PHE A 300 -32.87 15.76 -23.92
N GLN A 301 -33.24 16.70 -23.10
CA GLN A 301 -33.90 17.91 -23.67
C GLN A 301 -32.84 18.82 -24.24
N SER A 302 -32.84 18.94 -25.58
CA SER A 302 -32.16 19.99 -26.31
C SER A 302 -32.64 21.34 -25.80
N ARG A 303 -31.72 22.18 -25.35
CA ARG A 303 -31.96 23.60 -25.11
C ARG A 303 -32.03 24.31 -26.47
N ASP A 304 -33.14 24.14 -27.18
CA ASP A 304 -33.51 25.01 -28.25
C ASP A 304 -34.93 25.46 -27.93
N ASP A 305 -35.05 26.75 -27.70
CA ASP A 305 -36.21 27.61 -27.62
C ASP A 305 -36.31 28.41 -26.30
N ALA A 306 -35.54 29.54 -26.30
CA ALA A 306 -36.01 30.82 -25.75
C ALA A 306 -35.13 31.95 -26.32
#